data_29c37e92c17c518b4d162b8efd4c7b7b
#
_entry.id   29c37e92c17c518b4d162b8efd4c7b7b
#
_cell.length_a   1.000
_cell.length_b   1.000
_cell.length_c   1.000
_cell.angle_alpha   90.00
_cell.angle_beta   90.00
_cell.angle_gamma   90.00
#
_symmetry.space_group_name_H-M   'P 1'
#
loop_
_entity.id
_entity.type
_entity.pdbx_description
1 polymer ?
#
loop_
_entity_poly.entity_id
_entity_poly.type
_entity_poly.pdbx_seq_one_letter_code
_entity_poly.pdbx_strand_id
1 'polypeptide(L)'
;MPAVRLRLVTPPLDQDARQGRFGYGRPCPGHEGLRGPDMGQWAGRTLDEVAAEDPQAVRQWLTDSACAPPGGGESVAALIARTGAHLAGLAPGAHHAVVEQAVVRAAVVYALELPAAAFWRLDVRPRTVTALTGRSGRWNLLVGQPDGPDPAERSGPN
;
A
#
# COMPACT_ATOMS: atom_id res chain seq x y z
N MET A 1 24.83 -2.92 10.79
CA MET A 1 23.43 -2.98 11.22
C MET A 1 22.66 -4.00 10.39
N PRO A 2 21.95 -4.90 11.02
CA PRO A 2 21.13 -5.85 10.27
C PRO A 2 20.00 -5.13 9.52
N ALA A 3 19.69 -5.63 8.33
CA ALA A 3 18.67 -5.05 7.47
C ALA A 3 17.29 -5.61 7.76
N VAL A 4 16.27 -4.79 7.52
CA VAL A 4 14.88 -5.23 7.38
C VAL A 4 14.62 -5.52 5.90
N ARG A 5 14.10 -6.68 5.60
CA ARG A 5 13.65 -7.06 4.25
C ARG A 5 12.14 -7.25 4.29
N LEU A 6 11.43 -6.45 3.55
CA LEU A 6 9.97 -6.48 3.52
C LEU A 6 9.50 -6.83 2.11
N ARG A 7 8.65 -7.85 2.01
CA ARG A 7 7.96 -8.22 0.77
C ARG A 7 6.48 -7.91 0.93
N LEU A 8 6.00 -7.01 0.11
CA LEU A 8 4.59 -6.65 0.04
C LEU A 8 3.96 -7.35 -1.16
N VAL A 9 3.00 -8.22 -0.89
CA VAL A 9 2.33 -9.03 -1.92
C VAL A 9 0.91 -8.53 -2.08
N THR A 10 0.52 -8.23 -3.31
CA THR A 10 -0.85 -7.88 -3.61
C THR A 10 -1.66 -9.13 -3.97
N PRO A 11 -2.86 -9.31 -3.39
CA PRO A 11 -3.71 -10.46 -3.69
C PRO A 11 -4.32 -10.35 -5.10
N PRO A 12 -4.90 -11.43 -5.62
CA PRO A 12 -5.73 -11.33 -6.81
C PRO A 12 -6.91 -10.41 -6.55
N LEU A 13 -7.40 -9.75 -7.59
CA LEU A 13 -8.60 -8.92 -7.49
C LEU A 13 -9.81 -9.79 -7.14
N ASP A 14 -10.55 -9.39 -6.10
CA ASP A 14 -11.87 -9.93 -5.82
C ASP A 14 -12.92 -9.32 -6.76
N GLN A 15 -14.18 -9.72 -6.60
CA GLN A 15 -15.25 -9.26 -7.47
C GLN A 15 -15.45 -7.74 -7.38
N ASP A 16 -15.41 -7.17 -6.18
CA ASP A 16 -15.60 -5.74 -5.96
C ASP A 16 -14.46 -4.93 -6.58
N ALA A 17 -13.23 -5.36 -6.41
CA ALA A 17 -12.07 -4.70 -7.02
C ALA A 17 -12.09 -4.76 -8.55
N ARG A 18 -12.58 -5.88 -9.14
CA ARG A 18 -12.76 -6.01 -10.59
C ARG A 18 -13.79 -5.03 -11.13
N GLN A 19 -14.80 -4.69 -10.33
CA GLN A 19 -15.82 -3.69 -10.66
C GLN A 19 -15.36 -2.25 -10.36
N GLY A 20 -14.14 -2.06 -9.89
CA GLY A 20 -13.62 -0.75 -9.53
C GLY A 20 -14.21 -0.16 -8.25
N ARG A 21 -14.74 -1.00 -7.36
CA ARG A 21 -15.31 -0.55 -6.08
C ARG A 21 -14.21 -0.32 -5.05
N PHE A 22 -14.36 0.75 -4.28
CA PHE A 22 -13.46 1.02 -3.16
C PHE A 22 -13.57 -0.08 -2.09
N GLY A 23 -12.43 -0.47 -1.51
CA GLY A 23 -12.36 -1.48 -0.47
C GLY A 23 -12.87 -1.02 0.89
N TYR A 24 -12.96 -1.97 1.81
CA TYR A 24 -13.45 -1.77 3.18
C TYR A 24 -12.32 -1.76 4.22
N GLY A 25 -11.08 -1.50 3.80
CA GLY A 25 -9.95 -1.51 4.73
C GLY A 25 -9.57 -2.93 5.16
N ARG A 26 -9.16 -3.75 4.20
CA ARG A 26 -8.79 -5.16 4.44
C ARG A 26 -7.75 -5.27 5.55
N PRO A 27 -7.99 -6.10 6.58
CA PRO A 27 -7.00 -6.33 7.63
C PRO A 27 -5.76 -7.05 7.10
N CYS A 28 -4.64 -6.83 7.75
CA CYS A 28 -3.39 -7.51 7.45
C CYS A 28 -2.89 -8.19 8.73
N PRO A 29 -3.27 -9.46 8.98
CA PRO A 29 -2.91 -10.15 10.22
C PRO A 29 -1.38 -10.21 10.41
N GLY A 30 -0.94 -9.90 11.63
CA GLY A 30 0.49 -9.80 11.94
C GLY A 30 1.15 -8.48 11.54
N HIS A 31 0.47 -7.67 10.73
CA HIS A 31 0.92 -6.36 10.28
C HIS A 31 -0.24 -5.36 10.26
N GLU A 32 -0.87 -5.11 11.41
CA GLU A 32 -2.09 -4.30 11.51
C GLU A 32 -1.90 -2.87 10.99
N GLY A 33 -0.69 -2.34 11.07
CA GLY A 33 -0.33 -1.05 10.50
C GLY A 33 -0.34 -1.01 8.97
N LEU A 34 -0.41 -2.16 8.31
CA LEU A 34 -0.49 -2.31 6.86
C LEU A 34 -1.89 -2.67 6.36
N ARG A 35 -2.90 -2.51 7.19
CA ARG A 35 -4.29 -2.67 6.74
C ARG A 35 -4.60 -1.69 5.61
N GLY A 36 -5.57 -2.04 4.76
CA GLY A 36 -6.04 -1.16 3.70
C GLY A 36 -6.62 0.15 4.24
N PRO A 37 -6.73 1.19 3.40
CA PRO A 37 -7.28 2.47 3.80
C PRO A 37 -8.77 2.37 4.10
N ASP A 38 -9.23 3.14 5.08
CA ASP A 38 -10.64 3.34 5.33
C ASP A 38 -11.18 4.34 4.32
N MET A 39 -12.13 3.90 3.50
CA MET A 39 -12.74 4.73 2.47
C MET A 39 -14.03 5.43 2.96
N GLY A 40 -14.39 5.28 4.23
CA GLY A 40 -15.57 5.93 4.80
C GLY A 40 -16.83 5.57 4.04
N GLN A 41 -17.63 6.58 3.68
CA GLN A 41 -18.88 6.40 2.92
C GLN A 41 -18.66 5.95 1.47
N TRP A 42 -17.43 6.01 0.96
CA TRP A 42 -17.13 5.58 -0.40
C TRP A 42 -16.88 4.07 -0.52
N ALA A 43 -16.71 3.38 0.58
CA ALA A 43 -16.50 1.94 0.57
C ALA A 43 -17.64 1.20 -0.15
N GLY A 44 -17.30 0.27 -1.03
CA GLY A 44 -18.24 -0.48 -1.85
C GLY A 44 -18.79 0.26 -3.07
N ARG A 45 -18.44 1.52 -3.26
CA ARG A 45 -18.86 2.35 -4.40
C ARG A 45 -17.73 2.46 -5.42
N THR A 46 -18.07 2.73 -6.67
CA THR A 46 -17.07 3.04 -7.69
C THR A 46 -16.70 4.54 -7.67
N LEU A 47 -15.55 4.86 -8.25
CA LEU A 47 -15.14 6.25 -8.40
C LEU A 47 -16.17 7.05 -9.23
N ASP A 48 -16.72 6.45 -10.29
CA ASP A 48 -17.73 7.11 -11.13
C ASP A 48 -19.01 7.40 -10.36
N GLU A 49 -19.47 6.47 -9.53
CA GLU A 49 -20.66 6.68 -8.68
C GLU A 49 -20.46 7.84 -7.70
N VAL A 50 -19.30 7.88 -7.03
CA VAL A 50 -18.97 8.94 -6.07
C VAL A 50 -18.78 10.28 -6.79
N ALA A 51 -18.12 10.30 -7.93
CA ALA A 51 -17.90 11.51 -8.72
C ALA A 51 -19.20 12.09 -9.30
N ALA A 52 -20.18 11.23 -9.63
CA ALA A 52 -21.49 11.67 -10.10
C ALA A 52 -22.27 12.39 -8.98
N GLU A 53 -22.08 11.97 -7.74
CA GLU A 53 -22.78 12.51 -6.58
C GLU A 53 -22.09 13.74 -5.98
N ASP A 54 -20.74 13.70 -5.86
CA ASP A 54 -19.93 14.79 -5.32
C ASP A 54 -18.58 14.90 -6.05
N PRO A 55 -18.57 15.51 -7.25
CA PRO A 55 -17.35 15.64 -8.03
C PRO A 55 -16.29 16.51 -7.36
N GLN A 56 -16.68 17.46 -6.53
CA GLN A 56 -15.75 18.31 -5.81
C GLN A 56 -14.99 17.55 -4.72
N ALA A 57 -15.66 16.69 -3.98
CA ALA A 57 -15.03 15.85 -2.95
C ALA A 57 -14.00 14.91 -3.58
N VAL A 58 -14.30 14.32 -4.73
CA VAL A 58 -13.35 13.47 -5.47
C VAL A 58 -12.14 14.27 -5.93
N ARG A 59 -12.38 15.46 -6.49
CA ARG A 59 -11.28 16.34 -6.94
C ARG A 59 -10.36 16.74 -5.79
N GLN A 60 -10.93 17.08 -4.64
CA GLN A 60 -10.15 17.41 -3.43
C GLN A 60 -9.33 16.20 -2.96
N TRP A 61 -9.93 15.03 -2.93
CA TRP A 61 -9.22 13.81 -2.53
C TRP A 61 -8.04 13.48 -3.46
N LEU A 62 -8.20 13.70 -4.76
CA LEU A 62 -7.14 13.44 -5.75
C LEU A 62 -6.02 14.50 -5.73
N THR A 63 -6.29 15.70 -5.25
CA THR A 63 -5.35 16.83 -5.33
C THR A 63 -4.79 17.27 -3.98
N ASP A 64 -5.48 16.95 -2.89
CA ASP A 64 -5.06 17.30 -1.53
C ASP A 64 -4.90 16.02 -0.71
N SER A 65 -3.66 15.67 -0.39
CA SER A 65 -3.35 14.46 0.37
C SER A 65 -3.91 14.46 1.80
N ALA A 66 -4.25 15.62 2.35
CA ALA A 66 -4.88 15.73 3.66
C ALA A 66 -6.40 15.52 3.63
N CYS A 67 -7.00 15.47 2.44
CA CYS A 67 -8.43 15.28 2.28
C CYS A 67 -8.81 13.82 2.41
N ALA A 68 -9.73 13.51 3.32
CA ALA A 68 -10.22 12.16 3.57
C ALA A 68 -11.58 11.93 2.89
N PRO A 69 -11.89 10.68 2.48
CA PRO A 69 -13.26 10.33 2.13
C PRO A 69 -14.21 10.65 3.28
N PRO A 70 -15.43 11.15 3.01
CA PRO A 70 -16.38 11.51 4.06
C PRO A 70 -16.83 10.29 4.88
N GLY A 71 -17.28 10.53 6.11
CA GLY A 71 -17.75 9.48 7.00
C GLY A 71 -16.65 8.74 7.75
N GLY A 72 -15.56 9.43 8.09
CA GLY A 72 -14.46 8.87 8.85
C GLY A 72 -13.41 8.14 8.03
N GLY A 73 -13.31 8.44 6.74
CA GLY A 73 -12.28 7.88 5.86
C GLY A 73 -10.87 8.33 6.23
N GLU A 74 -9.89 7.66 5.66
CA GLU A 74 -8.47 7.95 5.86
C GLU A 74 -7.92 8.73 4.66
N SER A 75 -7.25 9.85 4.92
CA SER A 75 -6.57 10.61 3.86
C SER A 75 -5.34 9.85 3.34
N VAL A 76 -4.90 10.19 2.13
CA VAL A 76 -3.65 9.64 1.57
C VAL A 76 -2.46 9.96 2.48
N ALA A 77 -2.39 11.18 3.00
CA ALA A 77 -1.32 11.57 3.94
C ALA A 77 -1.34 10.72 5.23
N ALA A 78 -2.51 10.46 5.79
CA ALA A 78 -2.65 9.63 6.97
C ALA A 78 -2.26 8.16 6.69
N LEU A 79 -2.63 7.63 5.54
CA LEU A 79 -2.23 6.29 5.09
C LEU A 79 -0.71 6.18 4.96
N ILE A 80 -0.07 7.16 4.33
CA ILE A 80 1.39 7.19 4.19
C ILE A 80 2.06 7.23 5.56
N ALA A 81 1.59 8.08 6.45
CA ALA A 81 2.15 8.21 7.81
C ALA A 81 1.99 6.92 8.62
N ARG A 82 0.82 6.30 8.58
CA ARG A 82 0.54 5.05 9.29
C ARG A 82 1.39 3.89 8.76
N THR A 83 1.46 3.77 7.44
CA THR A 83 2.29 2.76 6.78
C THR A 83 3.76 2.96 7.13
N GLY A 84 4.24 4.20 7.06
CA GLY A 84 5.61 4.54 7.41
C GLY A 84 5.97 4.25 8.86
N ALA A 85 5.09 4.54 9.79
CA ALA A 85 5.29 4.22 11.20
C ALA A 85 5.43 2.70 11.41
N HIS A 86 4.65 1.90 10.70
CA HIS A 86 4.76 0.45 10.75
C HIS A 86 6.11 -0.03 10.22
N LEU A 87 6.56 0.48 9.08
CA LEU A 87 7.86 0.14 8.50
C LEU A 87 9.00 0.51 9.45
N ALA A 88 8.94 1.69 10.04
CA ALA A 88 9.96 2.17 10.97
C ALA A 88 10.09 1.30 12.23
N GLY A 89 9.02 0.64 12.63
CA GLY A 89 8.96 -0.26 13.79
C GLY A 89 9.33 -1.71 13.52
N LEU A 90 9.61 -2.09 12.28
CA LEU A 90 9.93 -3.48 11.95
C LEU A 90 11.28 -3.89 12.51
N ALA A 91 11.32 -5.06 13.14
CA ALA A 91 12.57 -5.67 13.61
C ALA A 91 13.44 -6.11 12.43
N PRO A 92 14.76 -6.16 12.59
CA PRO A 92 15.65 -6.73 11.58
C PRO A 92 15.22 -8.14 11.17
N GLY A 93 15.40 -8.47 9.89
CA GLY A 93 15.07 -9.77 9.34
C GLY A 93 14.08 -9.68 8.17
N ALA A 94 13.51 -10.81 7.82
CA ALA A 94 12.58 -10.94 6.71
C ALA A 94 11.14 -10.82 7.18
N HIS A 95 10.37 -10.00 6.48
CA HIS A 95 8.95 -9.80 6.72
C HIS A 95 8.18 -9.98 5.40
N HIS A 96 6.99 -10.51 5.51
CA HIS A 96 6.12 -10.79 4.37
C HIS A 96 4.69 -10.38 4.75
N ALA A 97 4.06 -9.58 3.91
CA ALA A 97 2.70 -9.11 4.16
C ALA A 97 1.89 -9.13 2.88
N VAL A 98 0.64 -9.57 2.99
CA VAL A 98 -0.35 -9.48 1.90
C VAL A 98 -1.16 -8.21 2.12
N VAL A 99 -1.07 -7.28 1.18
CA VAL A 99 -1.59 -5.92 1.36
C VAL A 99 -2.36 -5.45 0.13
N GLU A 100 -3.22 -4.46 0.32
CA GLU A 100 -3.89 -3.78 -0.78
C GLU A 100 -2.90 -2.91 -1.58
N GLN A 101 -3.22 -2.65 -2.83
CA GLN A 101 -2.39 -1.83 -3.72
C GLN A 101 -2.11 -0.43 -3.17
N ALA A 102 -3.08 0.18 -2.50
CA ALA A 102 -2.92 1.49 -1.87
C ALA A 102 -1.82 1.47 -0.78
N VAL A 103 -1.70 0.39 -0.04
CA VAL A 103 -0.66 0.22 0.98
C VAL A 103 0.72 0.11 0.35
N VAL A 104 0.84 -0.58 -0.79
CA VAL A 104 2.11 -0.62 -1.54
C VAL A 104 2.52 0.77 -1.99
N ARG A 105 1.59 1.56 -2.55
CA ARG A 105 1.85 2.95 -2.93
C ARG A 105 2.34 3.78 -1.75
N ALA A 106 1.64 3.69 -0.62
CA ALA A 106 2.00 4.41 0.60
C ALA A 106 3.39 4.01 1.12
N ALA A 107 3.70 2.71 1.10
CA ALA A 107 5.00 2.20 1.53
C ALA A 107 6.15 2.71 0.64
N VAL A 108 5.95 2.74 -0.67
CA VAL A 108 6.97 3.25 -1.62
C VAL A 108 7.17 4.75 -1.44
N VAL A 109 6.09 5.52 -1.32
CA VAL A 109 6.17 6.97 -1.08
C VAL A 109 6.95 7.25 0.20
N TYR A 110 6.65 6.55 1.28
CA TYR A 110 7.38 6.68 2.54
C TYR A 110 8.85 6.28 2.39
N ALA A 111 9.10 5.09 1.85
CA ALA A 111 10.45 4.51 1.77
C ALA A 111 11.42 5.36 0.95
N LEU A 112 10.96 5.96 -0.13
CA LEU A 112 11.76 6.79 -1.02
C LEU A 112 11.65 8.28 -0.72
N GLU A 113 10.95 8.65 0.35
CA GLU A 113 10.76 10.06 0.76
C GLU A 113 10.19 10.92 -0.37
N LEU A 114 9.22 10.35 -1.10
CA LEU A 114 8.58 11.04 -2.22
C LEU A 114 7.53 12.04 -1.72
N PRO A 115 7.22 13.08 -2.49
CA PRO A 115 6.04 13.90 -2.23
C PRO A 115 4.76 13.04 -2.21
N ALA A 116 3.80 13.40 -1.37
CA ALA A 116 2.54 12.65 -1.27
C ALA A 116 1.81 12.50 -2.61
N ALA A 117 1.94 13.50 -3.50
CA ALA A 117 1.36 13.45 -4.85
C ALA A 117 1.89 12.28 -5.70
N ALA A 118 3.07 11.74 -5.40
CA ALA A 118 3.61 10.58 -6.09
C ALA A 118 2.76 9.32 -5.88
N PHE A 119 1.96 9.26 -4.82
CA PHE A 119 1.02 8.17 -4.57
C PHE A 119 0.15 7.85 -5.79
N TRP A 120 -0.33 8.86 -6.49
CA TRP A 120 -1.19 8.73 -7.66
C TRP A 120 -0.44 8.37 -8.95
N ARG A 121 0.88 8.36 -8.90
CA ARG A 121 1.75 8.05 -10.05
C ARG A 121 2.39 6.68 -9.98
N LEU A 122 2.04 5.88 -8.98
CA LEU A 122 2.52 4.53 -8.79
C LEU A 122 1.41 3.55 -9.18
N ASP A 123 1.64 2.80 -10.24
CA ASP A 123 0.74 1.75 -10.67
C ASP A 123 1.17 0.43 -10.04
N VAL A 124 0.31 -0.15 -9.25
CA VAL A 124 0.56 -1.42 -8.56
C VAL A 124 -0.43 -2.46 -9.07
N ARG A 125 0.09 -3.53 -9.62
CA ARG A 125 -0.72 -4.61 -10.18
C ARG A 125 -1.12 -5.63 -9.10
N PRO A 126 -2.26 -6.32 -9.27
CA PRO A 126 -2.59 -7.47 -8.44
C PRO A 126 -1.58 -8.61 -8.67
N ARG A 127 -1.45 -9.49 -7.69
CA ARG A 127 -0.59 -10.69 -7.75
C ARG A 127 0.88 -10.36 -8.04
N THR A 128 1.36 -9.27 -7.47
CA THR A 128 2.76 -8.83 -7.64
C THR A 128 3.44 -8.67 -6.30
N VAL A 129 4.75 -8.63 -6.32
CA VAL A 129 5.60 -8.43 -5.15
C VAL A 129 6.35 -7.13 -5.29
N THR A 130 6.32 -6.33 -4.24
CA THR A 130 7.18 -5.14 -4.07
C THR A 130 8.11 -5.40 -2.90
N ALA A 131 9.41 -5.34 -3.14
CA ALA A 131 10.41 -5.58 -2.10
C ALA A 131 11.10 -4.30 -1.67
N LEU A 132 11.15 -4.09 -0.37
CA LEU A 132 11.83 -2.97 0.27
C LEU A 132 12.90 -3.50 1.22
N THR A 133 14.05 -2.86 1.23
CA THR A 133 15.13 -3.16 2.18
C THR A 133 15.46 -1.90 2.98
N GLY A 134 15.36 -2.00 4.29
CA GLY A 134 15.61 -0.89 5.22
C GLY A 134 16.83 -1.15 6.10
N ARG A 135 17.64 -0.11 6.27
CA ARG A 135 18.81 -0.14 7.16
C ARG A 135 19.03 1.24 7.75
N SER A 136 19.02 1.33 9.07
CA SER A 136 19.25 2.59 9.79
C SER A 136 18.33 3.73 9.31
N GLY A 137 17.05 3.45 9.11
CA GLY A 137 16.05 4.43 8.67
C GLY A 137 16.07 4.75 7.17
N ARG A 138 17.00 4.19 6.42
CA ARG A 138 17.07 4.35 4.97
C ARG A 138 16.50 3.12 4.27
N TRP A 139 15.60 3.35 3.34
CA TRP A 139 14.95 2.30 2.56
C TRP A 139 15.34 2.35 1.10
N ASN A 140 15.50 1.19 0.51
CA ASN A 140 15.68 1.01 -0.93
C ASN A 140 14.52 0.19 -1.49
N LEU A 141 14.11 0.51 -2.72
CA LEU A 141 13.14 -0.27 -3.48
C LEU A 141 13.90 -1.16 -4.47
N LEU A 142 13.62 -2.47 -4.44
CA LEU A 142 14.14 -3.42 -5.41
C LEU A 142 13.17 -3.52 -6.59
N VAL A 143 13.63 -3.10 -7.75
CA VAL A 143 12.88 -3.13 -9.01
C VAL A 143 13.45 -4.22 -9.91
N GLY A 144 12.62 -4.80 -10.78
CA GLY A 144 13.07 -5.78 -11.76
C GLY A 144 13.36 -7.14 -11.15
N GLN A 145 12.52 -7.61 -10.26
CA GLN A 145 12.64 -8.96 -9.72
C GLN A 145 12.42 -10.00 -10.82
N PRO A 146 13.17 -11.12 -10.78
CA PRO A 146 12.95 -12.20 -11.74
C PRO A 146 11.53 -12.76 -11.58
N ASP A 147 10.95 -13.15 -12.69
CA ASP A 147 9.67 -13.84 -12.72
C ASP A 147 9.89 -15.26 -12.18
N GLY A 148 9.44 -15.54 -10.98
CA GLY A 148 9.60 -16.83 -10.33
C GLY A 148 9.88 -16.75 -8.82
N PRO A 149 10.05 -17.90 -8.15
CA PRO A 149 10.34 -17.93 -6.72
C PRO A 149 11.68 -17.30 -6.38
N ASP A 150 11.77 -16.68 -5.22
CA ASP A 150 12.97 -16.00 -4.73
C ASP A 150 14.19 -16.95 -4.81
N PRO A 151 15.32 -16.51 -5.42
CA PRO A 151 16.55 -17.30 -5.41
C PRO A 151 17.02 -17.72 -4.03
N ALA A 152 16.68 -16.96 -2.98
CA ALA A 152 17.01 -17.32 -1.61
C ALA A 152 16.20 -18.52 -1.09
N GLU A 153 15.02 -18.78 -1.65
CA GLU A 153 14.22 -19.96 -1.30
C GLU A 153 14.70 -21.25 -1.97
N ARG A 154 15.58 -21.13 -2.96
CA ARG A 154 16.15 -22.30 -3.68
C ARG A 154 17.34 -22.92 -2.95
N SER A 155 17.83 -22.32 -1.90
CA SER A 155 18.94 -22.82 -1.08
C SER A 155 18.42 -23.61 0.12
N GLY A 156 17.52 -24.54 -0.13
CA GLY A 156 17.18 -25.58 0.85
C GLY A 156 18.35 -26.54 1.01
N PRO A 157 18.58 -27.10 2.21
CA PRO A 157 19.67 -28.04 2.41
C PRO A 157 19.48 -29.27 1.53
N ASN A 158 20.55 -29.64 0.85
CA ASN A 158 20.70 -30.89 0.15
C ASN A 158 20.80 -32.04 1.16
#